data_83d12cecab185a6c9aec35c1e401043a
#
_entry.id   83d12cecab185a6c9aec35c1e401043a
#
_cell.length_a   1.000
_cell.length_b   1.000
_cell.length_c   1.000
_cell.angle_alpha   90.00
_cell.angle_beta   90.00
_cell.angle_gamma   90.00
#
_symmetry.space_group_name_H-M   'P 1'
#
loop_
_entity.id
_entity.type
_entity.pdbx_description
1 polymer ?
#
loop_
_entity_poly.entity_id
_entity_poly.type
_entity_poly.pdbx_seq_one_letter_code
_entity_poly.pdbx_strand_id
1 'polypeptide(L)'
;RDQPRSRGLGDVYKRQTQDEMLRTIIKTLDNKKAESIKAIKITDLTILADYFVIANGTSTTHTKTLAEEVEYQLSQNGVEPNRTEGYNGSSWVILDYGDIVVHVFYKETRDYYQLERLWADGEKIDIERFLTEGDQIEDK
;
A
#
# COMPACT_ATOMS: atom_id res chain seq x y z
N ARG A 1 5.82 -2.65 20.55
CA ARG A 1 6.14 -2.93 20.23
C ARG A 1 6.86 -2.93 20.36
N ASP A 2 7.09 -2.91 20.45
CA ASP A 2 7.85 -3.16 20.47
C ASP A 2 8.50 -3.06 20.44
N GLN A 3 8.80 -2.90 20.50
CA GLN A 3 9.52 -3.00 20.35
C GLN A 3 10.30 -3.18 20.40
N PRO A 4 10.54 -3.17 20.82
CA PRO A 4 11.48 -3.38 20.69
C PRO A 4 12.09 -3.82 20.24
N ARG A 5 12.20 -3.94 19.94
CA ARG A 5 12.70 -4.39 19.45
C ARG A 5 13.70 -4.28 19.29
N SER A 6 14.26 -4.12 19.59
CA SER A 6 15.10 -4.02 19.39
C SER A 6 15.68 -4.19 19.11
N ARG A 7 15.82 -4.30 19.28
CA ARG A 7 16.19 -4.49 18.69
C ARG A 7 16.89 -4.41 17.68
N GLY A 8 17.46 -4.28 17.63
CA GLY A 8 18.20 -3.62 16.64
C GLY A 8 18.57 -4.47 15.50
N LEU A 9 19.30 -5.53 15.73
CA LEU A 9 19.71 -6.39 14.62
C LEU A 9 18.54 -7.07 13.95
N GLY A 10 17.56 -7.47 14.73
CA GLY A 10 16.39 -8.10 14.16
C GLY A 10 15.66 -7.16 13.23
N ASP A 11 15.61 -5.89 13.59
CA ASP A 11 14.94 -4.91 12.76
C ASP A 11 15.63 -4.75 11.43
N VAL A 12 16.94 -4.76 11.42
CA VAL A 12 17.69 -4.60 10.19
C VAL A 12 17.36 -5.73 9.21
N TYR A 13 17.32 -6.94 9.72
CA TYR A 13 17.07 -8.09 8.85
C TYR A 13 15.65 -8.18 8.37
N LYS A 14 14.70 -7.75 9.20
CA LYS A 14 13.28 -7.96 8.89
C LYS A 14 12.67 -6.79 8.17
N ARG A 15 13.29 -5.63 8.27
CA ARG A 15 12.71 -4.43 7.71
C ARG A 15 12.79 -4.47 6.20
N GLN A 16 11.65 -4.28 5.58
CA GLN A 16 11.61 -4.14 4.13
C GLN A 16 11.98 -2.74 3.72
N THR A 17 12.65 -2.62 2.59
CA THR A 17 12.87 -1.31 1.98
C THR A 17 11.54 -0.79 1.45
N GLN A 18 11.50 0.49 1.14
CA GLN A 18 10.30 1.08 0.54
C GLN A 18 9.96 0.37 -0.77
N ASP A 19 10.97 0.05 -1.57
CA ASP A 19 10.75 -0.64 -2.83
C ASP A 19 10.11 -2.01 -2.61
N GLU A 20 10.61 -2.74 -1.64
CA GLU A 20 10.07 -4.06 -1.33
C GLU A 20 8.64 -3.97 -0.82
N MET A 21 8.36 -2.97 0.01
CA MET A 21 7.00 -2.76 0.48
C MET A 21 6.06 -2.42 -0.67
N LEU A 22 6.49 -1.52 -1.55
CA LEU A 22 5.67 -1.18 -2.71
C LEU A 22 5.38 -2.40 -3.56
N ARG A 23 6.40 -3.24 -3.78
CA ARG A 23 6.21 -4.46 -4.55
C ARG A 23 5.17 -5.36 -3.90
N THR A 24 5.29 -5.58 -2.59
CA THR A 24 4.34 -6.43 -1.88
C THR A 24 2.93 -5.88 -1.98
N ILE A 25 2.77 -4.58 -1.76
CA ILE A 25 1.46 -3.94 -1.79
C ILE A 25 0.84 -4.06 -3.17
N ILE A 26 1.59 -3.69 -4.19
CA ILE A 26 1.07 -3.65 -5.55
C ILE A 26 0.77 -5.06 -6.06
N LYS A 27 1.66 -6.01 -5.81
CA LYS A 27 1.39 -7.39 -6.22
C LYS A 27 0.17 -7.96 -5.52
N THR A 28 0.02 -7.67 -4.24
CA THR A 28 -1.14 -8.16 -3.50
C THR A 28 -2.43 -7.60 -4.08
N LEU A 29 -2.45 -6.29 -4.33
CA LEU A 29 -3.63 -5.66 -4.90
C LEU A 29 -3.96 -6.25 -6.26
N ASP A 30 -2.94 -6.45 -7.09
CA ASP A 30 -3.16 -7.02 -8.42
C ASP A 30 -3.66 -8.46 -8.33
N ASN A 31 -3.05 -9.26 -7.47
CA ASN A 31 -3.46 -10.66 -7.30
C ASN A 31 -4.90 -10.78 -6.84
N LYS A 32 -5.36 -9.83 -6.05
CA LYS A 32 -6.72 -9.85 -5.53
C LYS A 32 -7.68 -9.04 -6.38
N LYS A 33 -7.27 -8.69 -7.60
CA LYS A 33 -8.16 -8.11 -8.61
C LYS A 33 -8.59 -6.68 -8.31
N ALA A 34 -7.75 -5.93 -7.62
CA ALA A 34 -8.02 -4.51 -7.43
C ALA A 34 -8.02 -3.81 -8.78
N GLU A 35 -8.82 -2.76 -8.91
CA GLU A 35 -8.90 -1.98 -10.13
C GLU A 35 -8.17 -0.65 -9.94
N SER A 36 -7.67 -0.10 -11.03
CA SER A 36 -7.08 1.24 -11.07
C SER A 36 -5.98 1.42 -10.03
N ILE A 37 -5.06 0.48 -9.97
CA ILE A 37 -3.93 0.56 -9.05
C ILE A 37 -3.00 1.66 -9.50
N LYS A 38 -2.67 2.58 -8.59
CA LYS A 38 -1.77 3.70 -8.87
C LYS A 38 -0.81 3.89 -7.71
N ALA A 39 0.42 4.26 -8.03
CA ALA A 39 1.41 4.58 -7.01
C ALA A 39 2.06 5.90 -7.39
N ILE A 40 2.22 6.79 -6.40
CA ILE A 40 2.87 8.07 -6.64
C ILE A 40 3.87 8.34 -5.54
N LYS A 41 4.95 9.01 -5.92
CA LYS A 41 5.94 9.49 -4.97
C LYS A 41 5.59 10.93 -4.62
N ILE A 42 5.40 11.19 -3.35
CA ILE A 42 4.93 12.50 -2.88
C ILE A 42 5.89 13.14 -1.90
N THR A 43 7.11 12.64 -1.84
CA THR A 43 8.11 13.10 -0.88
C THR A 43 8.26 14.63 -0.90
N ASP A 44 8.24 15.20 -2.08
CA ASP A 44 8.46 16.65 -2.23
C ASP A 44 7.19 17.47 -2.05
N LEU A 45 6.03 16.81 -1.90
CA LEU A 45 4.75 17.49 -1.80
C LEU A 45 4.23 17.55 -0.38
N THR A 46 4.65 16.61 0.46
CA THR A 46 4.17 16.54 1.83
C THR A 46 5.19 15.84 2.69
N ILE A 47 5.20 16.19 3.98
CA ILE A 47 6.06 15.51 4.94
C ILE A 47 5.37 14.30 5.55
N LEU A 48 4.12 14.04 5.18
CA LEU A 48 3.32 12.98 5.81
C LEU A 48 3.73 11.59 5.36
N ALA A 49 4.18 11.46 4.13
CA ALA A 49 4.57 10.17 3.59
C ALA A 49 5.43 10.37 2.36
N ASP A 50 6.11 9.32 1.95
CA ASP A 50 6.91 9.37 0.72
C ASP A 50 6.11 8.87 -0.47
N TYR A 51 5.21 7.92 -0.26
CA TYR A 51 4.44 7.31 -1.34
C TYR A 51 2.99 7.11 -0.94
N PHE A 52 2.09 7.30 -1.91
CA PHE A 52 0.71 6.84 -1.80
C PHE A 52 0.50 5.73 -2.80
N VAL A 53 -0.23 4.70 -2.38
CA VAL A 53 -0.73 3.67 -3.29
C VAL A 53 -2.24 3.72 -3.21
N ILE A 54 -2.89 3.79 -4.36
CA ILE A 54 -4.34 3.97 -4.46
C ILE A 54 -4.90 2.86 -5.31
N ALA A 55 -5.98 2.25 -4.86
CA ALA A 55 -6.63 1.18 -5.63
C ALA A 55 -8.12 1.14 -5.32
N ASN A 56 -8.87 0.49 -6.19
CA ASN A 56 -10.32 0.37 -6.06
C ASN A 56 -10.73 -1.07 -5.83
N GLY A 57 -11.71 -1.25 -4.95
CA GLY A 57 -12.42 -2.51 -4.86
C GLY A 57 -13.74 -2.39 -5.60
N THR A 58 -14.29 -3.51 -6.05
CA THR A 58 -15.53 -3.54 -6.81
C THR A 58 -16.77 -3.57 -5.92
N SER A 59 -16.56 -3.80 -4.63
CA SER A 59 -17.63 -3.77 -3.63
C SER A 59 -16.99 -3.39 -2.31
N THR A 60 -17.81 -3.10 -1.30
CA THR A 60 -17.25 -2.80 0.02
C THR A 60 -16.57 -4.03 0.62
N THR A 61 -17.13 -5.22 0.36
CA THR A 61 -16.49 -6.45 0.80
C THR A 61 -15.14 -6.64 0.13
N HIS A 62 -15.07 -6.40 -1.18
CA HIS A 62 -13.82 -6.51 -1.91
C HIS A 62 -12.79 -5.50 -1.39
N THR A 63 -13.24 -4.27 -1.15
CA THR A 63 -12.38 -3.22 -0.62
C THR A 63 -11.77 -3.64 0.71
N LYS A 64 -12.58 -4.19 1.60
CA LYS A 64 -12.11 -4.67 2.89
C LYS A 64 -11.10 -5.80 2.71
N THR A 65 -11.42 -6.75 1.83
CA THR A 65 -10.54 -7.88 1.57
C THR A 65 -9.18 -7.42 1.03
N LEU A 66 -9.20 -6.46 0.12
CA LEU A 66 -7.95 -5.92 -0.43
C LEU A 66 -7.07 -5.37 0.68
N ALA A 67 -7.66 -4.57 1.56
CA ALA A 67 -6.90 -3.96 2.65
C ALA A 67 -6.37 -5.03 3.60
N GLU A 68 -7.21 -6.00 3.96
CA GLU A 68 -6.79 -7.06 4.87
C GLU A 68 -5.66 -7.89 4.28
N GLU A 69 -5.73 -8.16 2.97
CA GLU A 69 -4.68 -8.93 2.32
C GLU A 69 -3.35 -8.18 2.32
N VAL A 70 -3.41 -6.88 2.05
CA VAL A 70 -2.18 -6.07 2.09
C VAL A 70 -1.57 -6.13 3.50
N GLU A 71 -2.40 -5.94 4.53
CA GLU A 71 -1.90 -6.04 5.89
C GLU A 71 -1.29 -7.41 6.16
N TYR A 72 -1.96 -8.46 5.72
CA TYR A 72 -1.50 -9.81 5.96
C TYR A 72 -0.14 -10.06 5.30
N GLN A 73 -0.02 -9.67 4.04
CA GLN A 73 1.23 -9.93 3.31
C GLN A 73 2.39 -9.14 3.90
N LEU A 74 2.14 -7.89 4.30
CA LEU A 74 3.20 -7.11 4.91
C LEU A 74 3.55 -7.65 6.29
N SER A 75 2.57 -8.15 7.05
CA SER A 75 2.85 -8.71 8.36
C SER A 75 3.72 -9.96 8.25
N GLN A 76 3.59 -10.71 7.16
CA GLN A 76 4.45 -11.87 6.93
C GLN A 76 5.91 -11.47 6.79
N ASN A 77 6.15 -10.23 6.44
CA ASN A 77 7.50 -9.69 6.28
C ASN A 77 7.90 -8.81 7.45
N GLY A 78 7.14 -8.87 8.53
CA GLY A 78 7.48 -8.15 9.75
C GLY A 78 7.05 -6.68 9.76
N VAL A 79 6.17 -6.29 8.85
CA VAL A 79 5.75 -4.89 8.73
C VAL A 79 4.29 -4.77 9.14
N GLU A 80 4.03 -3.91 10.14
CA GLU A 80 2.68 -3.66 10.62
C GLU A 80 2.34 -2.20 10.40
N PRO A 81 1.08 -1.88 10.16
CA PRO A 81 0.71 -0.48 9.97
C PRO A 81 0.78 0.29 11.28
N ASN A 82 1.13 1.56 11.19
CA ASN A 82 1.08 2.44 12.34
C ASN A 82 -0.36 2.66 12.78
N ARG A 83 -1.27 2.71 11.81
CA ARG A 83 -2.70 2.78 12.10
C ARG A 83 -3.48 2.42 10.85
N THR A 84 -4.74 2.07 11.08
CA THR A 84 -5.67 1.77 10.01
C THR A 84 -6.95 2.54 10.26
N GLU A 85 -7.67 2.88 9.18
CA GLU A 85 -8.93 3.59 9.28
C GLU A 85 -9.87 3.08 8.21
N GLY A 86 -11.16 3.16 8.49
CA GLY A 86 -12.18 2.93 7.47
C GLY A 86 -12.70 1.52 7.34
N TYR A 87 -12.23 0.60 8.15
CA TYR A 87 -12.68 -0.79 8.03
C TYR A 87 -14.18 -0.96 8.31
N ASN A 88 -14.75 -0.11 9.16
CA ASN A 88 -16.16 -0.28 9.51
C ASN A 88 -17.07 -0.15 8.30
N GLY A 89 -16.87 0.88 7.50
CA GLY A 89 -17.70 1.07 6.31
C GLY A 89 -17.14 0.43 5.08
N SER A 90 -15.82 0.31 5.05
CA SER A 90 -15.07 -0.27 3.94
C SER A 90 -15.33 0.42 2.60
N SER A 91 -15.74 1.68 2.62
CA SER A 91 -15.82 2.47 1.40
C SER A 91 -14.50 3.18 1.11
N TRP A 92 -13.69 3.39 2.15
CA TRP A 92 -12.37 3.99 2.00
C TRP A 92 -11.54 3.50 3.18
N VAL A 93 -10.63 2.56 2.92
CA VAL A 93 -9.76 2.02 3.95
C VAL A 93 -8.38 2.60 3.76
N ILE A 94 -7.78 3.06 4.85
CA ILE A 94 -6.45 3.65 4.86
C ILE A 94 -5.54 2.79 5.70
N LEU A 95 -4.40 2.41 5.14
CA LEU A 95 -3.35 1.68 5.85
C LEU A 95 -2.12 2.57 5.88
N ASP A 96 -1.76 3.05 7.05
CA ASP A 96 -0.70 4.03 7.23
C ASP A 96 0.54 3.33 7.75
N TYR A 97 1.55 3.18 6.90
CA TYR A 97 2.82 2.57 7.27
C TYR A 97 3.92 3.60 7.51
N GLY A 98 3.55 4.87 7.59
CA GLY A 98 4.52 5.94 7.79
C GLY A 98 5.05 6.45 6.46
N ASP A 99 5.99 5.72 5.90
CA ASP A 99 6.58 6.13 4.62
C ASP A 99 5.61 5.92 3.45
N ILE A 100 4.75 4.93 3.57
CA ILE A 100 3.81 4.57 2.52
C ILE A 100 2.42 4.52 3.12
N VAL A 101 1.47 5.16 2.45
CA VAL A 101 0.07 5.09 2.86
C VAL A 101 -0.72 4.46 1.72
N VAL A 102 -1.48 3.43 2.05
CA VAL A 102 -2.30 2.71 1.08
C VAL A 102 -3.74 3.16 1.24
N HIS A 103 -4.35 3.56 0.12
CA HIS A 103 -5.75 3.97 0.07
C HIS A 103 -6.52 3.00 -0.80
N VAL A 104 -7.49 2.31 -0.22
CA VAL A 104 -8.33 1.39 -0.97
C VAL A 104 -9.76 1.90 -0.91
N PHE A 105 -10.35 2.14 -2.07
CA PHE A 105 -11.68 2.72 -2.18
C PHE A 105 -12.65 1.72 -2.77
N TYR A 106 -13.90 1.77 -2.32
CA TYR A 106 -14.98 1.18 -3.09
C TYR A 106 -15.25 2.13 -4.26
N LYS A 107 -15.14 1.62 -5.47
CA LYS A 107 -15.03 2.46 -6.65
C LYS A 107 -16.20 3.43 -6.82
N GLU A 108 -17.39 3.04 -6.36
CA GLU A 108 -18.57 3.89 -6.56
C GLU A 108 -18.65 5.04 -5.56
N THR A 109 -17.87 4.97 -4.48
CA THR A 109 -17.86 6.05 -3.51
C THR A 109 -16.58 6.86 -3.58
N ARG A 110 -15.74 6.56 -4.55
CA ARG A 110 -14.45 7.22 -4.64
C ARG A 110 -14.63 8.68 -5.03
N ASP A 111 -14.36 9.52 -4.05
CA ASP A 111 -14.32 10.97 -4.25
C ASP A 111 -12.95 11.40 -3.77
N TYR A 112 -12.07 11.59 -4.70
CA TYR A 112 -10.70 11.73 -4.35
C TYR A 112 -10.05 12.96 -4.98
N TYR A 113 -10.76 14.06 -4.92
CA TYR A 113 -10.23 15.32 -5.42
C TYR A 113 -8.83 15.59 -4.92
N GLN A 114 -8.64 15.41 -3.61
CA GLN A 114 -7.34 15.74 -3.04
C GLN A 114 -6.29 14.75 -3.47
N LEU A 115 -6.67 13.47 -3.55
CA LEU A 115 -5.74 12.46 -3.99
C LEU A 115 -5.40 12.61 -5.45
N GLU A 116 -6.38 13.02 -6.26
CA GLU A 116 -6.12 13.26 -7.68
C GLU A 116 -5.19 14.44 -7.87
N ARG A 117 -5.32 15.45 -7.02
CA ARG A 117 -4.42 16.58 -7.08
C ARG A 117 -2.98 16.15 -6.80
N LEU A 118 -2.80 15.33 -5.77
CA LEU A 118 -1.49 14.76 -5.50
C LEU A 118 -1.01 13.91 -6.65
N TRP A 119 -1.92 13.14 -7.24
CA TRP A 119 -1.58 12.33 -8.41
C TRP A 119 -1.06 13.18 -9.55
N ALA A 120 -1.72 14.30 -9.78
CA ALA A 120 -1.31 15.20 -10.87
C ALA A 120 0.07 15.79 -10.62
N ASP A 121 0.36 16.12 -9.36
CA ASP A 121 1.60 16.83 -9.01
C ASP A 121 2.74 15.89 -8.64
N GLY A 122 2.44 14.67 -8.25
CA GLY A 122 3.45 13.73 -7.79
C GLY A 122 4.12 13.00 -8.91
N GLU A 123 5.19 12.30 -8.57
CA GLU A 123 5.91 11.47 -9.53
C GLU A 123 5.21 10.13 -9.64
N LYS A 124 4.68 9.84 -10.82
CA LYS A 124 3.96 8.60 -11.06
C LYS A 124 4.93 7.45 -11.16
N ILE A 125 4.63 6.38 -10.43
CA ILE A 125 5.46 5.19 -10.39
C ILE A 125 4.87 4.18 -11.36
N ASP A 126 5.74 3.57 -12.17
CA ASP A 126 5.31 2.54 -13.11
C ASP A 126 5.10 1.24 -12.34
N ILE A 127 3.84 0.91 -12.09
CA ILE A 127 3.54 -0.29 -11.30
C ILE A 127 3.85 -1.58 -12.04
N GLU A 128 3.90 -1.52 -13.37
CA GLU A 128 4.18 -2.72 -14.17
C GLU A 128 5.54 -3.30 -13.84
N ARG A 129 6.50 -2.45 -13.53
CA ARG A 129 7.84 -2.96 -13.23
C ARG A 129 7.81 -3.86 -11.98
N PHE A 130 6.96 -3.54 -11.01
CA PHE A 130 6.85 -4.37 -9.81
C PHE A 130 6.18 -5.70 -10.12
N LEU A 131 5.19 -5.68 -10.98
CA LEU A 131 4.48 -6.90 -11.33
C LEU A 131 5.36 -7.83 -12.15
N THR A 132 6.07 -7.28 -13.12
CA THR A 132 6.95 -8.08 -13.97
C THR A 132 8.13 -8.64 -13.20
N GLU A 133 8.77 -7.81 -12.40
CA GLU A 133 9.93 -8.26 -11.64
C GLU A 133 9.53 -9.33 -10.64
N GLY A 134 8.37 -9.14 -9.99
CA GLY A 134 7.91 -10.10 -9.04
C GLY A 134 7.62 -11.46 -9.66
N ASP A 135 7.02 -11.43 -10.83
CA ASP A 135 6.73 -12.66 -11.54
C ASP A 135 8.01 -13.40 -11.90
N GLN A 136 9.00 -12.67 -12.34
CA GLN A 136 10.28 -13.28 -12.70
C GLN A 136 10.94 -13.91 -11.47
N ILE A 137 10.89 -13.23 -10.36
CA ILE A 137 11.48 -13.75 -9.13
C ILE A 137 10.77 -15.02 -8.71
N GLU A 138 9.47 -15.03 -8.81
CA GLU A 138 8.67 -16.18 -8.38
C GLU A 138 8.89 -17.39 -9.26
N ASP A 139 9.21 -17.17 -10.50
CA ASP A 139 9.43 -18.26 -11.43
C ASP A 139 10.68 -19.07 -11.11
N LYS A 140 11.51 -18.50 -10.28
CA LYS A 140 12.70 -19.22 -9.87
C LYS A 140 12.43 -20.10 -8.68
#